data_f7b1c8d1b2d1a47e81164b0c4341795b
#
_entry.id   f7b1c8d1b2d1a47e81164b0c4341795b
#
_cell.length_a   1.000
_cell.length_b   1.000
_cell.length_c   1.000
_cell.angle_alpha   90.00
_cell.angle_beta   90.00
_cell.angle_gamma   90.00
#
_symmetry.space_group_name_H-M   'P 1'
#
loop_
_entity.id
_entity.type
_entity.pdbx_description
1 polymer ?
#
loop_
_entity_poly.entity_id
_entity_poly.type
_entity_poly.pdbx_seq_one_letter_code
_entity_poly.pdbx_strand_id
1 'polypeptide(L)'
;MLADGGTGRKGRDMIEQKLAKLGIVLPPAAVPAFQYVPVTVHERQAFVSGQLPREGDEVRIVGKVGGEVGVERAQQAARLCILQGLACLKQALGSLDRIERVLKVTGFVASAPMFNQQPKVIDAASELLVQVFGEGGRHARSAIGVAELPRNACVEIEMIVALWP
;
A
#
# COMPACT_ATOMS: atom_id res chain seq x y z
N MET A 1 -12.17 44.17 -9.47
CA MET A 1 -12.97 43.05 -10.00
C MET A 1 -12.00 41.92 -10.30
N LEU A 2 -11.71 41.08 -9.29
CA LEU A 2 -10.73 40.01 -9.40
C LEU A 2 -11.53 38.71 -9.61
N ALA A 3 -11.28 38.06 -10.73
CA ALA A 3 -11.92 36.79 -11.08
C ALA A 3 -11.39 35.68 -10.18
N ASP A 4 -12.30 35.02 -9.51
CA ASP A 4 -12.12 33.84 -8.68
C ASP A 4 -11.67 32.66 -9.57
N GLY A 5 -10.45 32.22 -9.38
CA GLY A 5 -9.83 31.08 -10.06
C GLY A 5 -10.24 29.72 -9.51
N GLY A 6 -11.55 29.48 -9.40
CA GLY A 6 -12.12 28.22 -8.94
C GLY A 6 -12.23 27.13 -10.00
N THR A 7 -11.13 26.71 -10.64
CA THR A 7 -11.17 25.62 -11.62
C THR A 7 -10.28 24.46 -11.18
N GLY A 8 -10.89 23.34 -10.72
CA GLY A 8 -10.10 22.11 -10.57
C GLY A 8 -10.66 20.99 -9.71
N ARG A 9 -11.77 21.17 -8.99
CA ARG A 9 -12.29 20.14 -8.07
C ARG A 9 -13.62 19.47 -8.47
N LYS A 10 -14.22 19.86 -9.59
CA LYS A 10 -15.48 19.23 -10.05
C LYS A 10 -15.17 18.03 -10.94
N GLY A 11 -15.36 16.80 -10.40
CA GLY A 11 -15.30 15.56 -11.16
C GLY A 11 -14.31 14.50 -10.67
N ARG A 12 -13.59 14.72 -9.57
CA ARG A 12 -12.76 13.66 -8.97
C ARG A 12 -13.62 12.84 -8.01
N ASP A 13 -13.74 11.56 -8.29
CA ASP A 13 -14.23 10.62 -7.27
C ASP A 13 -13.27 10.70 -6.08
N MET A 14 -13.76 11.19 -4.94
CA MET A 14 -12.98 11.28 -3.70
C MET A 14 -12.53 9.88 -3.31
N ILE A 15 -11.24 9.69 -3.06
CA ILE A 15 -10.66 8.37 -2.74
C ILE A 15 -11.35 7.75 -1.52
N GLU A 16 -11.63 8.58 -0.52
CA GLU A 16 -12.32 8.11 0.68
C GLU A 16 -13.77 7.65 0.40
N GLN A 17 -14.48 8.32 -0.49
CA GLN A 17 -15.81 7.86 -0.94
C GLN A 17 -15.71 6.56 -1.73
N LYS A 18 -14.66 6.39 -2.53
CA LYS A 18 -14.43 5.18 -3.30
C LYS A 18 -14.13 3.97 -2.40
N LEU A 19 -13.32 4.17 -1.35
CA LEU A 19 -13.10 3.14 -0.33
C LEU A 19 -14.43 2.72 0.32
N ALA A 20 -15.27 3.68 0.69
CA ALA A 20 -16.59 3.38 1.26
C ALA A 20 -17.50 2.61 0.31
N LYS A 21 -17.55 2.98 -0.98
CA LYS A 21 -18.31 2.26 -2.03
C LYS A 21 -17.79 0.82 -2.23
N LEU A 22 -16.48 0.60 -2.06
CA LEU A 22 -15.86 -0.72 -2.13
C LEU A 22 -16.00 -1.54 -0.83
N GLY A 23 -16.63 -0.96 0.21
CA GLY A 23 -16.73 -1.60 1.53
C GLY A 23 -15.39 -1.74 2.24
N ILE A 24 -14.40 -0.93 1.88
CA ILE A 24 -13.06 -0.99 2.45
C ILE A 24 -12.99 -0.05 3.65
N VAL A 25 -12.70 -0.64 4.82
CA VAL A 25 -12.39 0.08 6.06
C VAL A 25 -10.89 0.00 6.29
N LEU A 26 -10.24 1.16 6.39
CA LEU A 26 -8.81 1.19 6.69
C LEU A 26 -8.56 0.81 8.15
N PRO A 27 -7.51 0.03 8.43
CA PRO A 27 -7.10 -0.26 9.79
C PRO A 27 -6.55 1.02 10.47
N PRO A 28 -6.39 1.02 11.80
CA PRO A 28 -5.58 2.04 12.47
C PRO A 28 -4.17 2.06 11.87
N ALA A 29 -3.62 3.25 11.64
CA ALA A 29 -2.26 3.38 11.13
C ALA A 29 -1.25 2.78 12.12
N ALA A 30 -0.23 2.13 11.57
CA ALA A 30 0.83 1.54 12.35
C ALA A 30 1.64 2.61 13.11
N VAL A 31 1.85 2.37 14.39
CA VAL A 31 2.80 3.17 15.19
C VAL A 31 4.18 2.51 15.05
N PRO A 32 5.21 3.24 14.59
CA PRO A 32 6.55 2.67 14.49
C PRO A 32 7.12 2.38 15.87
N ALA A 33 7.78 1.24 16.00
CA ALA A 33 8.43 0.83 17.25
C ALA A 33 9.88 1.35 17.38
N PHE A 34 10.42 2.00 16.35
CA PHE A 34 11.83 2.38 16.24
C PHE A 34 12.02 3.82 15.78
N GLN A 35 13.27 4.21 15.50
CA GLN A 35 13.72 5.56 15.11
C GLN A 35 13.40 5.91 13.64
N TYR A 36 12.23 5.51 13.12
CA TYR A 36 11.79 5.85 11.78
C TYR A 36 10.32 6.29 11.78
N VAL A 37 9.85 6.88 10.70
CA VAL A 37 8.46 7.30 10.50
C VAL A 37 7.77 6.44 9.45
N PRO A 38 6.46 6.19 9.57
CA PRO A 38 5.72 5.39 8.57
C PRO A 38 5.66 6.05 7.20
N VAL A 39 5.66 7.39 7.17
CA VAL A 39 5.59 8.19 5.94
C VAL A 39 6.51 9.39 6.05
N THR A 40 7.32 9.60 5.04
CA THR A 40 8.10 10.83 4.84
C THR A 40 7.58 11.56 3.60
N VAL A 41 7.33 12.86 3.73
CA VAL A 41 6.92 13.70 2.60
C VAL A 41 8.06 14.62 2.21
N HIS A 42 8.41 14.63 0.92
CA HIS A 42 9.37 15.55 0.35
C HIS A 42 8.79 16.12 -0.94
N GLU A 43 8.67 17.44 -0.99
CA GLU A 43 8.00 18.14 -2.09
C GLU A 43 6.58 17.58 -2.33
N ARG A 44 6.34 17.02 -3.50
CA ARG A 44 5.05 16.42 -3.88
C ARG A 44 5.12 14.89 -3.94
N GLN A 45 5.96 14.29 -3.12
CA GLN A 45 6.06 12.84 -3.01
C GLN A 45 5.96 12.41 -1.55
N ALA A 46 5.24 11.32 -1.32
CA ALA A 46 5.21 10.65 -0.03
C ALA A 46 5.78 9.23 -0.18
N PHE A 47 6.72 8.93 0.70
CA PHE A 47 7.42 7.65 0.79
C PHE A 47 6.85 6.89 1.97
N VAL A 48 6.31 5.71 1.72
CA VAL A 48 5.71 4.84 2.75
C VAL A 48 6.70 3.74 3.09
N SER A 49 7.08 3.66 4.36
CA SER A 49 7.91 2.58 4.90
C SER A 49 7.27 1.21 4.68
N GLY A 50 8.06 0.15 4.67
CA GLY A 50 7.59 -1.23 4.52
C GLY A 50 6.47 -1.57 5.50
N GLN A 51 5.35 -2.04 4.98
CA GLN A 51 4.17 -2.43 5.75
C GLN A 51 4.02 -3.95 5.74
N LEU A 52 3.77 -4.49 6.92
CA LEU A 52 3.50 -5.92 7.13
C LEU A 52 1.97 -6.20 7.10
N PRO A 53 1.54 -7.45 6.86
CA PRO A 53 0.12 -7.82 6.82
C PRO A 53 -0.45 -7.94 8.24
N ARG A 54 -0.68 -6.79 8.88
CA ARG A 54 -1.14 -6.71 10.27
C ARG A 54 -2.65 -6.50 10.37
N GLU A 55 -3.23 -7.06 11.41
CA GLU A 55 -4.53 -6.72 11.96
C GLU A 55 -4.30 -6.38 13.45
N GLY A 56 -4.49 -5.13 13.82
CA GLY A 56 -4.01 -4.61 15.10
C GLY A 56 -2.49 -4.74 15.20
N ASP A 57 -1.99 -5.31 16.29
CA ASP A 57 -0.55 -5.50 16.53
C ASP A 57 -0.01 -6.85 16.02
N GLU A 58 -0.88 -7.72 15.50
CA GLU A 58 -0.50 -9.04 15.04
C GLU A 58 -0.23 -9.10 13.53
N VAL A 59 0.87 -9.77 13.15
CA VAL A 59 1.09 -10.20 11.78
C VAL A 59 0.28 -11.48 11.53
N ARG A 60 -0.76 -11.38 10.70
CA ARG A 60 -1.77 -12.44 10.54
C ARG A 60 -1.34 -13.60 9.66
N ILE A 61 -0.43 -13.37 8.74
CA ILE A 61 -0.01 -14.39 7.77
C ILE A 61 1.51 -14.47 7.80
N VAL A 62 2.00 -15.55 8.37
CA VAL A 62 3.43 -15.78 8.63
C VAL A 62 3.92 -17.04 7.92
N GLY A 63 5.21 -17.10 7.65
CA GLY A 63 5.86 -18.24 6.98
C GLY A 63 6.25 -17.91 5.55
N LYS A 64 6.86 -18.89 4.87
CA LYS A 64 7.39 -18.72 3.51
C LYS A 64 6.36 -19.09 2.45
N VAL A 65 6.23 -18.24 1.46
CA VAL A 65 5.34 -18.46 0.31
C VAL A 65 5.96 -19.53 -0.60
N GLY A 66 5.14 -20.49 -1.00
CA GLY A 66 5.59 -21.69 -1.72
C GLY A 66 6.02 -22.83 -0.78
N GLY A 67 6.00 -22.60 0.53
CA GLY A 67 6.15 -23.59 1.60
C GLY A 67 4.87 -23.64 2.44
N GLU A 68 4.91 -23.03 3.64
CA GLU A 68 3.78 -23.01 4.57
C GLU A 68 2.62 -22.14 4.08
N VAL A 69 2.91 -21.12 3.27
CA VAL A 69 1.94 -20.16 2.77
C VAL A 69 1.69 -20.36 1.28
N GLY A 70 0.46 -20.62 0.89
CA GLY A 70 0.06 -20.68 -0.51
C GLY A 70 -0.09 -19.29 -1.13
N VAL A 71 -0.12 -19.23 -2.47
CA VAL A 71 -0.20 -17.99 -3.24
C VAL A 71 -1.43 -17.16 -2.86
N GLU A 72 -2.62 -17.76 -2.80
CA GLU A 72 -3.86 -17.04 -2.47
C GLU A 72 -3.80 -16.44 -1.06
N ARG A 73 -3.20 -17.13 -0.11
CA ARG A 73 -3.03 -16.63 1.25
C ARG A 73 -2.03 -15.46 1.29
N ALA A 74 -0.96 -15.55 0.51
CA ALA A 74 0.02 -14.47 0.33
C ALA A 74 -0.57 -13.25 -0.38
N GLN A 75 -1.49 -13.44 -1.32
CA GLN A 75 -2.26 -12.35 -1.95
C GLN A 75 -3.14 -11.60 -0.94
N GLN A 76 -3.77 -12.31 0.00
CA GLN A 76 -4.49 -11.65 1.11
C GLN A 76 -3.54 -10.81 1.96
N ALA A 77 -2.33 -11.34 2.26
CA ALA A 77 -1.30 -10.58 2.97
C ALA A 77 -0.88 -9.32 2.22
N ALA A 78 -0.68 -9.41 0.90
CA ALA A 78 -0.33 -8.25 0.06
C ALA A 78 -1.41 -7.16 0.12
N ARG A 79 -2.70 -7.53 0.10
CA ARG A 79 -3.81 -6.57 0.27
C ARG A 79 -3.77 -5.91 1.65
N LEU A 80 -3.52 -6.67 2.74
CA LEU A 80 -3.40 -6.10 4.09
C LEU A 80 -2.24 -5.11 4.18
N CYS A 81 -1.10 -5.39 3.56
CA CYS A 81 0.04 -4.45 3.49
C CYS A 81 -0.36 -3.12 2.84
N ILE A 82 -1.12 -3.15 1.73
CA ILE A 82 -1.61 -1.92 1.07
C ILE A 82 -2.57 -1.16 1.98
N LEU A 83 -3.50 -1.84 2.66
CA LEU A 83 -4.43 -1.18 3.57
C LEU A 83 -3.70 -0.49 4.73
N GLN A 84 -2.65 -1.11 5.27
CA GLN A 84 -1.77 -0.49 6.27
C GLN A 84 -1.06 0.74 5.71
N GLY A 85 -0.51 0.65 4.50
CA GLY A 85 0.14 1.78 3.83
C GLY A 85 -0.81 2.95 3.57
N LEU A 86 -2.03 2.68 3.13
CA LEU A 86 -3.07 3.70 2.95
C LEU A 86 -3.48 4.34 4.28
N ALA A 87 -3.57 3.56 5.36
CA ALA A 87 -3.84 4.09 6.69
C ALA A 87 -2.72 5.04 7.16
N CYS A 88 -1.45 4.67 6.96
CA CYS A 88 -0.31 5.54 7.27
C CYS A 88 -0.32 6.83 6.43
N LEU A 89 -0.62 6.74 5.13
CA LEU A 89 -0.77 7.91 4.25
C LEU A 89 -1.91 8.83 4.71
N LYS A 90 -3.07 8.26 5.05
CA LYS A 90 -4.21 9.04 5.57
C LYS A 90 -3.82 9.79 6.85
N GLN A 91 -3.16 9.13 7.77
CA GLN A 91 -2.69 9.76 9.01
C GLN A 91 -1.69 10.88 8.75
N ALA A 92 -0.70 10.66 7.88
CA ALA A 92 0.35 11.63 7.60
C ALA A 92 -0.14 12.82 6.78
N LEU A 93 -1.06 12.59 5.83
CA LEU A 93 -1.55 13.61 4.90
C LEU A 93 -2.85 14.28 5.35
N GLY A 94 -3.57 13.71 6.32
CA GLY A 94 -4.90 14.14 6.75
C GLY A 94 -6.04 13.64 5.84
N SER A 95 -5.79 13.42 4.55
CA SER A 95 -6.75 12.84 3.60
C SER A 95 -6.02 12.12 2.47
N LEU A 96 -6.58 11.00 2.01
CA LEU A 96 -6.10 10.29 0.82
C LEU A 96 -6.42 11.03 -0.49
N ASP A 97 -7.36 12.00 -0.47
CA ASP A 97 -7.68 12.82 -1.64
C ASP A 97 -6.55 13.76 -2.06
N ARG A 98 -5.49 13.87 -1.22
CA ARG A 98 -4.26 14.56 -1.57
C ARG A 98 -3.37 13.75 -2.52
N ILE A 99 -3.63 12.46 -2.67
CA ILE A 99 -2.82 11.58 -3.54
C ILE A 99 -3.27 11.78 -4.99
N GLU A 100 -2.32 12.12 -5.84
CA GLU A 100 -2.49 12.23 -7.29
C GLU A 100 -2.46 10.86 -7.93
N ARG A 101 -1.40 10.09 -7.63
CA ARG A 101 -1.20 8.73 -8.16
C ARG A 101 -0.15 7.94 -7.38
N VAL A 102 -0.19 6.64 -7.54
CA VAL A 102 0.88 5.75 -7.09
C VAL A 102 2.00 5.76 -8.13
N LEU A 103 3.24 5.99 -7.69
CA LEU A 103 4.42 6.02 -8.55
C LEU A 103 5.14 4.69 -8.60
N LYS A 104 5.39 4.11 -7.42
CA LYS A 104 6.17 2.88 -7.25
C LYS A 104 5.59 2.02 -6.15
N VAL A 105 5.60 0.71 -6.39
CA VAL A 105 5.36 -0.33 -5.38
C VAL A 105 6.54 -1.30 -5.40
N THR A 106 7.11 -1.59 -4.23
CA THR A 106 8.06 -2.67 -4.05
C THR A 106 7.45 -3.71 -3.11
N GLY A 107 7.23 -4.91 -3.63
CA GLY A 107 6.73 -6.05 -2.86
C GLY A 107 7.84 -7.05 -2.58
N PHE A 108 8.03 -7.35 -1.31
CA PHE A 108 8.97 -8.34 -0.79
C PHE A 108 8.19 -9.57 -0.35
N VAL A 109 8.54 -10.74 -0.88
CA VAL A 109 7.87 -12.01 -0.57
C VAL A 109 8.87 -12.94 0.08
N ALA A 110 8.66 -13.29 1.34
CA ALA A 110 9.43 -14.33 2.02
C ALA A 110 9.20 -15.65 1.28
N SER A 111 10.19 -16.10 0.53
CA SER A 111 10.03 -17.16 -0.47
C SER A 111 10.71 -18.46 -0.04
N ALA A 112 9.99 -19.58 -0.18
CA ALA A 112 10.58 -20.90 -0.09
C ALA A 112 11.58 -21.11 -1.25
N PRO A 113 12.54 -22.05 -1.14
CA PRO A 113 13.42 -22.41 -2.23
C PRO A 113 12.64 -22.72 -3.51
N MET A 114 13.12 -22.23 -4.65
CA MET A 114 12.53 -22.41 -5.98
C MET A 114 11.17 -21.72 -6.20
N PHE A 115 10.60 -21.01 -5.25
CA PHE A 115 9.41 -20.21 -5.48
C PHE A 115 9.76 -18.99 -6.35
N ASN A 116 9.05 -18.80 -7.45
CA ASN A 116 9.30 -17.74 -8.44
C ASN A 116 8.03 -17.01 -8.90
N GLN A 117 6.93 -17.14 -8.14
CA GLN A 117 5.65 -16.48 -8.46
C GLN A 117 5.41 -15.20 -7.63
N GLN A 118 6.47 -14.50 -7.20
CA GLN A 118 6.36 -13.25 -6.46
C GLN A 118 5.48 -12.21 -7.18
N PRO A 119 5.57 -12.02 -8.52
CA PRO A 119 4.68 -11.11 -9.24
C PRO A 119 3.20 -11.44 -9.04
N LYS A 120 2.84 -12.73 -9.06
CA LYS A 120 1.46 -13.20 -8.87
C LYS A 120 0.94 -12.89 -7.45
N VAL A 121 1.81 -12.96 -6.45
CA VAL A 121 1.46 -12.55 -5.07
C VAL A 121 1.16 -11.06 -5.01
N ILE A 122 2.03 -10.22 -5.58
CA ILE A 122 1.92 -8.76 -5.52
C ILE A 122 0.85 -8.22 -6.47
N ASP A 123 0.36 -8.98 -7.44
CA ASP A 123 -0.77 -8.59 -8.30
C ASP A 123 -1.99 -8.17 -7.48
N ALA A 124 -2.29 -8.86 -6.38
CA ALA A 124 -3.42 -8.51 -5.51
C ALA A 124 -3.29 -7.12 -4.87
N ALA A 125 -2.08 -6.67 -4.57
CA ALA A 125 -1.79 -5.31 -4.12
C ALA A 125 -2.01 -4.29 -5.25
N SER A 126 -1.49 -4.58 -6.45
CA SER A 126 -1.65 -3.72 -7.62
C SER A 126 -3.10 -3.57 -8.04
N GLU A 127 -3.87 -4.66 -8.04
CA GLU A 127 -5.32 -4.65 -8.32
C GLU A 127 -6.08 -3.78 -7.33
N LEU A 128 -5.78 -3.89 -6.03
CA LEU A 128 -6.42 -3.05 -5.00
C LEU A 128 -6.13 -1.57 -5.25
N LEU A 129 -4.88 -1.20 -5.57
CA LEU A 129 -4.51 0.18 -5.86
C LEU A 129 -5.24 0.72 -7.11
N VAL A 130 -5.40 -0.09 -8.15
CA VAL A 130 -6.18 0.28 -9.34
C VAL A 130 -7.68 0.40 -9.02
N GLN A 131 -8.23 -0.48 -8.19
CA GLN A 131 -9.62 -0.38 -7.72
C GLN A 131 -9.85 0.93 -6.97
N VAL A 132 -8.90 1.36 -6.13
CA VAL A 132 -9.01 2.58 -5.32
C VAL A 132 -8.73 3.85 -6.11
N PHE A 133 -7.66 3.89 -6.91
CA PHE A 133 -7.17 5.10 -7.58
C PHE A 133 -7.48 5.16 -9.08
N GLY A 134 -8.08 4.12 -9.67
CA GLY A 134 -8.31 4.03 -11.11
C GLY A 134 -6.97 4.10 -11.88
N GLU A 135 -6.88 4.91 -12.91
CA GLU A 135 -5.64 5.11 -13.69
C GLU A 135 -4.48 5.63 -12.82
N GLY A 136 -4.76 6.42 -11.78
CA GLY A 136 -3.76 6.84 -10.79
C GLY A 136 -3.18 5.70 -9.94
N GLY A 137 -3.83 4.54 -9.93
CA GLY A 137 -3.34 3.33 -9.27
C GLY A 137 -2.33 2.53 -10.08
N ARG A 138 -2.19 2.79 -11.38
CA ARG A 138 -1.17 2.16 -12.23
C ARG A 138 0.22 2.71 -11.90
N HIS A 139 1.16 1.82 -11.60
CA HIS A 139 2.45 2.16 -11.02
C HIS A 139 3.59 1.30 -11.58
N ALA A 140 4.82 1.79 -11.46
CA ALA A 140 6.01 0.96 -11.63
C ALA A 140 6.15 -0.01 -10.45
N ARG A 141 6.58 -1.24 -10.70
CA ARG A 141 6.62 -2.26 -9.65
C ARG A 141 7.89 -3.11 -9.69
N SER A 142 8.36 -3.51 -8.50
CA SER A 142 9.25 -4.65 -8.32
C SER A 142 8.57 -5.64 -7.37
N ALA A 143 8.62 -6.92 -7.69
CA ALA A 143 8.13 -8.01 -6.87
C ALA A 143 9.25 -9.04 -6.76
N ILE A 144 9.86 -9.14 -5.58
CA ILE A 144 11.10 -9.90 -5.36
C ILE A 144 10.96 -10.88 -4.20
N GLY A 145 11.68 -11.97 -4.29
CA GLY A 145 11.84 -12.94 -3.21
C GLY A 145 12.93 -12.50 -2.25
N VAL A 146 12.67 -12.69 -0.97
CA VAL A 146 13.63 -12.49 0.11
C VAL A 146 13.67 -13.72 1.00
N ALA A 147 14.79 -13.91 1.69
CA ALA A 147 14.96 -15.04 2.58
C ALA A 147 14.05 -14.93 3.80
N GLU A 148 14.03 -13.75 4.46
CA GLU A 148 13.31 -13.51 5.70
C GLU A 148 12.67 -12.13 5.68
N LEU A 149 11.57 -11.96 6.43
CA LEU A 149 10.93 -10.68 6.71
C LEU A 149 10.72 -10.51 8.22
N PRO A 150 10.62 -9.26 8.71
CA PRO A 150 10.37 -9.00 10.12
C PRO A 150 9.13 -9.75 10.63
N ARG A 151 9.18 -10.25 11.86
CA ARG A 151 8.08 -10.97 12.53
C ARG A 151 7.58 -12.19 11.75
N ASN A 152 8.45 -12.78 10.92
CA ASN A 152 8.13 -13.92 10.05
C ASN A 152 6.98 -13.64 9.06
N ALA A 153 6.76 -12.35 8.71
CA ALA A 153 5.75 -11.98 7.72
C ALA A 153 6.01 -12.66 6.39
N CYS A 154 4.97 -13.08 5.68
CA CYS A 154 5.12 -13.70 4.37
C CYS A 154 5.27 -12.67 3.24
N VAL A 155 4.80 -11.43 3.45
CA VAL A 155 4.87 -10.32 2.50
C VAL A 155 5.14 -9.02 3.24
N GLU A 156 5.90 -8.12 2.62
CA GLU A 156 6.08 -6.73 3.02
C GLU A 156 5.98 -5.84 1.79
N ILE A 157 5.35 -4.67 1.90
CA ILE A 157 5.19 -3.74 0.78
C ILE A 157 5.53 -2.33 1.20
N GLU A 158 6.35 -1.66 0.40
CA GLU A 158 6.59 -0.22 0.44
C GLU A 158 6.05 0.45 -0.82
N MET A 159 5.75 1.75 -0.75
CA MET A 159 5.28 2.50 -1.91
C MET A 159 5.67 3.97 -1.89
N ILE A 160 5.68 4.57 -3.08
CA ILE A 160 5.88 6.00 -3.30
C ILE A 160 4.66 6.52 -4.04
N VAL A 161 4.09 7.63 -3.56
CA VAL A 161 2.94 8.28 -4.18
C VAL A 161 3.24 9.74 -4.52
N ALA A 162 2.65 10.25 -5.59
CA ALA A 162 2.64 11.68 -5.92
C ALA A 162 1.44 12.37 -5.26
N LEU A 163 1.63 13.62 -4.89
CA LEU A 163 0.62 14.45 -4.24
C LEU A 163 0.20 15.59 -5.18
N TRP A 164 -1.07 15.96 -5.12
CA TRP A 164 -1.55 17.17 -5.77
C TRP A 164 -0.86 18.42 -5.19
N PRO A 165 -0.72 19.50 -6.00
CA PRO A 165 -0.23 20.79 -5.53
C PRO A 165 -1.01 21.36 -4.36
#